data_8eb118691fd9c4459af21818ba1015e0
#
_entry.id   8eb118691fd9c4459af21818ba1015e0
#
_cell.length_a   1.000
_cell.length_b   1.000
_cell.length_c   1.000
_cell.angle_alpha   90.00
_cell.angle_beta   90.00
_cell.angle_gamma   90.00
#
_symmetry.space_group_name_H-M   'P 1'
#
loop_
_entity.id
_entity.type
_entity.pdbx_description
1 polymer ?
#
loop_
_entity_poly.entity_id
_entity_poly.type
_entity_poly.pdbx_seq_one_letter_code
_entity_poly.pdbx_strand_id
1 'polypeptide(L)'
;MSSPTPPTDRFLDESVLADFTALRMTAFGRSVIDIANDPAFDAWTFSQKVLYALDKEVAARRERRINKLLKASRSPNPDACIE
;
A
#
# COMPACT_ATOMS: atom_id res chain seq x y z
N MET A 1 -32.47 8.73 1.70
CA MET A 1 -31.07 8.52 1.40
C MET A 1 -30.88 7.12 0.82
N SER A 2 -30.29 7.02 -0.34
CA SER A 2 -30.15 5.72 -0.98
C SER A 2 -28.81 5.10 -0.65
N SER A 3 -28.83 3.76 -0.50
CA SER A 3 -27.63 3.01 -0.22
C SER A 3 -26.77 2.90 -1.48
N PRO A 4 -25.46 2.95 -1.35
CA PRO A 4 -24.61 2.72 -2.51
C PRO A 4 -24.73 1.29 -3.00
N THR A 5 -24.61 1.12 -4.30
CA THR A 5 -24.65 -0.21 -4.91
C THR A 5 -23.24 -0.78 -4.96
N PRO A 6 -23.02 -1.99 -4.43
CA PRO A 6 -21.68 -2.56 -4.48
C PRO A 6 -21.30 -2.96 -5.90
N PRO A 7 -20.01 -2.80 -6.26
CA PRO A 7 -19.56 -3.27 -7.58
C PRO A 7 -19.56 -4.81 -7.60
N THR A 8 -20.11 -5.37 -8.65
CA THR A 8 -20.22 -6.81 -8.78
C THR A 8 -19.47 -7.37 -9.98
N ASP A 9 -18.93 -6.49 -10.82
CA ASP A 9 -18.21 -6.89 -12.03
C ASP A 9 -16.70 -6.87 -11.85
N ARG A 10 -16.23 -6.58 -10.67
CA ARG A 10 -14.79 -6.52 -10.39
C ARG A 10 -14.48 -7.25 -9.09
N PHE A 11 -13.30 -7.83 -9.02
CA PHE A 11 -12.83 -8.53 -7.85
C PHE A 11 -11.50 -7.93 -7.39
N LEU A 12 -11.21 -8.05 -6.11
CA LEU A 12 -9.93 -7.61 -5.58
C LEU A 12 -8.87 -8.65 -5.92
N ASP A 13 -8.21 -8.45 -7.05
CA ASP A 13 -7.15 -9.33 -7.52
C ASP A 13 -6.05 -8.48 -8.16
N GLU A 14 -5.14 -9.13 -8.86
CA GLU A 14 -4.00 -8.44 -9.45
C GLU A 14 -4.40 -7.40 -10.49
N SER A 15 -5.55 -7.56 -11.13
CA SER A 15 -5.98 -6.58 -12.11
C SER A 15 -6.31 -5.24 -11.43
N VAL A 16 -6.81 -5.29 -10.20
CA VAL A 16 -7.09 -4.08 -9.43
C VAL A 16 -5.80 -3.46 -8.89
N LEU A 17 -4.78 -4.27 -8.70
CA LEU A 17 -3.50 -3.78 -8.21
C LEU A 17 -2.92 -2.71 -9.14
N ALA A 18 -3.18 -2.80 -10.42
CA ALA A 18 -2.71 -1.79 -11.37
C ALA A 18 -3.26 -0.41 -11.04
N ASP A 19 -4.53 -0.36 -10.61
CA ASP A 19 -5.13 0.92 -10.22
C ASP A 19 -4.46 1.49 -8.98
N PHE A 20 -4.16 0.64 -7.99
CA PHE A 20 -3.47 1.10 -6.80
C PHE A 20 -2.07 1.57 -7.13
N THR A 21 -1.40 0.89 -8.04
CA THR A 21 -0.07 1.30 -8.47
C THR A 21 -0.09 2.66 -9.15
N ALA A 22 -1.11 2.90 -9.98
CA ALA A 22 -1.27 4.19 -10.63
C ALA A 22 -1.48 5.32 -9.63
N LEU A 23 -2.11 5.01 -8.50
CA LEU A 23 -2.32 5.97 -7.42
C LEU A 23 -1.15 6.01 -6.44
N ARG A 24 -0.09 5.26 -6.72
CA ARG A 24 1.09 5.16 -5.88
C ARG A 24 0.77 4.61 -4.49
N MET A 25 -0.18 3.68 -4.45
CA MET A 25 -0.60 3.01 -3.21
C MET A 25 -0.41 1.51 -3.33
N THR A 26 0.71 1.09 -3.91
CA THR A 26 0.95 -0.32 -4.20
C THR A 26 0.92 -1.18 -2.94
N ALA A 27 1.56 -0.74 -1.87
CA ALA A 27 1.61 -1.51 -0.63
C ALA A 27 0.22 -1.61 -0.02
N PHE A 28 -0.54 -0.53 -0.03
CA PHE A 28 -1.91 -0.53 0.47
C PHE A 28 -2.77 -1.48 -0.36
N GLY A 29 -2.66 -1.38 -1.67
CA GLY A 29 -3.47 -2.22 -2.55
C GLY A 29 -3.14 -3.69 -2.40
N ARG A 30 -1.87 -4.03 -2.33
CA ARG A 30 -1.47 -5.42 -2.13
C ARG A 30 -2.01 -5.96 -0.80
N SER A 31 -1.94 -5.16 0.24
CA SER A 31 -2.45 -5.58 1.55
C SER A 31 -3.96 -5.76 1.51
N VAL A 32 -4.67 -4.87 0.85
CA VAL A 32 -6.12 -5.00 0.72
C VAL A 32 -6.49 -6.27 -0.04
N ILE A 33 -5.77 -6.56 -1.12
CA ILE A 33 -6.02 -7.76 -1.90
C ILE A 33 -5.73 -9.01 -1.07
N ASP A 34 -4.63 -9.01 -0.33
CA ASP A 34 -4.29 -10.13 0.53
C ASP A 34 -5.36 -10.36 1.59
N ILE A 35 -5.82 -9.28 2.22
CA ILE A 35 -6.86 -9.37 3.24
C ILE A 35 -8.14 -9.93 2.65
N ALA A 36 -8.52 -9.49 1.46
CA ALA A 36 -9.75 -9.94 0.84
C ALA A 36 -9.73 -11.41 0.48
N ASN A 37 -8.55 -11.96 0.22
CA ASN A 37 -8.41 -13.34 -0.22
C ASN A 37 -7.88 -14.29 0.86
N ASP A 38 -7.62 -13.77 2.05
CA ASP A 38 -7.06 -14.58 3.13
C ASP A 38 -8.13 -14.77 4.21
N PRO A 39 -8.56 -16.01 4.47
CA PRO A 39 -9.58 -16.26 5.50
C PRO A 39 -9.13 -15.92 6.90
N ALA A 40 -7.84 -15.74 7.13
CA ALA A 40 -7.35 -15.36 8.44
C ALA A 40 -7.89 -14.01 8.90
N PHE A 41 -8.30 -13.17 7.96
CA PHE A 41 -8.83 -11.85 8.27
C PHE A 41 -10.36 -11.81 8.37
N ASP A 42 -11.02 -12.96 8.24
CA ASP A 42 -12.48 -12.98 8.23
C ASP A 42 -13.08 -12.44 9.52
N ALA A 43 -12.43 -12.66 10.64
CA ALA A 43 -12.92 -12.19 11.94
C ALA A 43 -12.65 -10.70 12.17
N TRP A 44 -11.90 -10.07 11.31
CA TRP A 44 -11.55 -8.66 11.47
C TRP A 44 -12.71 -7.79 11.01
N THR A 45 -12.89 -6.65 11.68
CA THR A 45 -13.85 -5.66 11.22
C THR A 45 -13.28 -4.93 10.01
N PHE A 46 -14.16 -4.24 9.28
CA PHE A 46 -13.73 -3.46 8.14
C PHE A 46 -12.69 -2.42 8.54
N SER A 47 -12.92 -1.75 9.67
CA SER A 47 -11.97 -0.75 10.15
C SER A 47 -10.60 -1.35 10.43
N GLN A 48 -10.58 -2.52 11.04
CA GLN A 48 -9.32 -3.19 11.33
C GLN A 48 -8.56 -3.55 10.05
N LYS A 49 -9.28 -4.02 9.05
CA LYS A 49 -8.67 -4.37 7.77
C LYS A 49 -8.07 -3.16 7.09
N VAL A 50 -8.79 -2.05 7.09
CA VAL A 50 -8.32 -0.82 6.45
C VAL A 50 -7.10 -0.29 7.19
N LEU A 51 -7.14 -0.29 8.51
CA LEU A 51 -6.00 0.20 9.29
C LEU A 51 -4.76 -0.64 9.08
N TYR A 52 -4.94 -1.95 8.97
CA TYR A 52 -3.82 -2.84 8.68
C TYR A 52 -3.17 -2.48 7.34
N ALA A 53 -3.99 -2.32 6.30
CA ALA A 53 -3.49 -1.99 4.98
C ALA A 53 -2.84 -0.60 4.97
N LEU A 54 -3.41 0.35 5.69
CA LEU A 54 -2.86 1.68 5.77
C LEU A 54 -1.50 1.67 6.46
N ASP A 55 -1.36 0.90 7.52
CA ASP A 55 -0.07 0.78 8.20
C ASP A 55 1.00 0.24 7.28
N LYS A 56 0.65 -0.72 6.42
CA LYS A 56 1.59 -1.25 5.45
C LYS A 56 2.05 -0.20 4.47
N GLU A 57 1.14 0.65 4.02
CA GLU A 57 1.48 1.72 3.10
C GLU A 57 2.38 2.76 3.77
N VAL A 58 2.05 3.14 5.00
CA VAL A 58 2.86 4.10 5.74
C VAL A 58 4.26 3.55 5.97
N ALA A 59 4.36 2.29 6.36
CA ALA A 59 5.65 1.66 6.59
C ALA A 59 6.48 1.59 5.32
N ALA A 60 5.85 1.26 4.19
CA ALA A 60 6.55 1.18 2.92
C ALA A 60 7.08 2.55 2.49
N ARG A 61 6.31 3.61 2.71
CA ARG A 61 6.75 4.95 2.37
C ARG A 61 7.88 5.41 3.26
N ARG A 62 7.79 5.09 4.55
CA ARG A 62 8.85 5.42 5.50
C ARG A 62 10.13 4.71 5.15
N GLU A 63 10.02 3.44 4.80
CA GLU A 63 11.18 2.64 4.46
C GLU A 63 11.88 3.16 3.21
N ARG A 64 11.13 3.52 2.19
CA ARG A 64 11.69 4.10 0.99
C ARG A 64 12.40 5.41 1.29
N ARG A 65 11.82 6.22 2.16
CA ARG A 65 12.43 7.49 2.53
C ARG A 65 13.74 7.28 3.28
N ILE A 66 13.77 6.32 4.19
CA ILE A 66 14.98 6.02 4.95
C ILE A 66 16.07 5.51 4.03
N ASN A 67 15.73 4.61 3.12
CA ASN A 67 16.70 4.06 2.18
C ASN A 67 17.30 5.15 1.31
N LYS A 68 16.50 6.11 0.89
CA LYS A 68 16.98 7.21 0.08
C LYS A 68 17.97 8.07 0.87
N LEU A 69 17.67 8.35 2.12
CA LEU A 69 18.55 9.13 2.96
C LEU A 69 19.85 8.40 3.24
N LEU A 70 19.78 7.10 3.48
CA LEU A 70 20.99 6.32 3.73
C LEU A 70 21.91 6.29 2.52
N LYS A 71 21.33 6.17 1.34
CA LYS A 71 22.12 6.19 0.11
C LYS A 71 22.88 7.51 -0.03
N ALA A 72 22.18 8.60 0.24
CA ALA A 72 22.79 9.92 0.12
C ALA A 72 23.94 10.09 1.10
N SER A 73 23.77 9.65 2.33
CA SER A 73 24.78 9.81 3.35
C SER A 73 25.98 8.87 3.16
N ARG A 74 25.80 7.79 2.43
CA ARG A 74 26.85 6.83 2.19
C ARG A 74 27.68 7.14 0.95
N SER A 75 27.28 8.12 0.18
CA SER A 75 27.97 8.47 -1.03
C SER A 75 29.33 9.08 -0.68
N PRO A 76 30.43 8.57 -1.24
CA PRO A 76 31.74 9.15 -1.00
C PRO A 76 31.95 10.46 -1.73
N ASN A 77 31.16 10.69 -2.75
CA ASN A 77 31.28 11.90 -3.55
C ASN A 77 30.31 12.95 -3.05
N PRO A 78 30.79 14.09 -2.54
CA PRO A 78 29.85 15.09 -2.01
C PRO A 78 28.92 15.65 -3.08
N ASP A 79 29.29 15.61 -4.32
CA ASP A 79 28.45 16.10 -5.39
C ASP A 79 27.20 15.21 -5.52
N ALA A 80 27.36 13.95 -5.26
CA ALA A 80 26.20 13.02 -5.33
C ALA A 80 25.19 13.26 -4.23
N CYS A 81 25.61 13.94 -3.18
CA CYS A 81 24.71 14.20 -2.06
C CYS A 81 23.76 15.35 -2.33
N ILE A 82 24.00 16.09 -3.37
CA ILE A 82 23.23 17.29 -3.65
C ILE A 82 21.82 16.97 -4.15
N GLU A 83 21.65 15.84 -4.75
CA GLU A 83 20.38 15.48 -5.33
C GLU A 83 19.22 15.31 -4.39
#